data_01d88ec1fdf8dbcd2cd4a95ef4e8d82a
#
_entry.id   01d88ec1fdf8dbcd2cd4a95ef4e8d82a
#
_cell.length_a   1.000
_cell.length_b   1.000
_cell.length_c   1.000
_cell.angle_alpha   90.00
_cell.angle_beta   90.00
_cell.angle_gamma   90.00
#
_symmetry.space_group_name_H-M   'P 1'
#
loop_
_entity.id
_entity.type
_entity.pdbx_description
1 polymer ?
#
loop_
_entity_poly.entity_id
_entity_poly.type
_entity_poly.pdbx_seq_one_letter_code
_entity_poly.pdbx_strand_id
1 'polypeptide(L)'
;MYISGQGATTSPGIFTQHFGVIKGRAEASLLALAKDSEFKNLRPYSLRPAGVDPVHHLEIHKFLPERKGFQKVMEESVVSALRVTMKSMISPTRELGRVATDLASGDGQPLQGKGLEDEGRILSNVAIRRLAGI
;
A
#
# COMPACT_ATOMS: atom_id res chain seq x y z
N MET A 1 -1.29 10.37 -5.75
CA MET A 1 -1.36 9.08 -5.03
C MET A 1 -0.08 8.82 -4.24
N TYR A 2 -0.18 8.25 -3.06
CA TYR A 2 0.95 7.95 -2.16
C TYR A 2 0.99 6.45 -1.82
N ILE A 3 2.15 5.82 -1.96
CA ILE A 3 2.34 4.42 -1.56
C ILE A 3 2.89 4.38 -0.13
N SER A 4 1.99 4.14 0.79
CA SER A 4 2.28 4.00 2.21
C SER A 4 2.69 2.56 2.55
N GLY A 5 2.10 1.95 3.56
CA GLY A 5 2.30 0.55 3.92
C GLY A 5 1.41 0.14 5.07
N GLN A 6 1.15 -1.14 5.15
CA GLN A 6 0.45 -1.70 6.31
C GLN A 6 1.26 -1.42 7.58
N GLY A 7 0.62 -0.93 8.61
CA GLY A 7 1.28 -0.45 9.83
C GLY A 7 1.57 1.05 9.87
N ALA A 8 1.22 1.81 8.82
CA ALA A 8 1.22 3.26 8.88
C ALA A 8 0.19 3.75 9.92
N THR A 9 0.61 4.64 10.83
CA THR A 9 -0.25 5.12 11.91
C THR A 9 0.20 6.50 12.43
N THR A 10 -0.77 7.30 12.83
CA THR A 10 -0.54 8.55 13.58
C THR A 10 -0.60 8.34 15.09
N SER A 11 -1.05 7.17 15.54
CA SER A 11 -1.20 6.81 16.96
C SER A 11 -0.28 5.61 17.27
N PRO A 12 1.04 5.82 17.42
CA PRO A 12 1.99 4.73 17.63
C PRO A 12 1.82 4.08 19.01
N GLY A 13 1.85 2.75 19.03
CA GLY A 13 1.99 1.93 20.24
C GLY A 13 3.47 1.55 20.48
N ILE A 14 3.71 0.78 21.54
CA ILE A 14 5.08 0.41 22.00
C ILE A 14 5.85 -0.38 20.93
N PHE A 15 5.15 -1.14 20.09
CA PHE A 15 5.75 -1.96 19.03
C PHE A 15 5.64 -1.35 17.64
N THR A 16 5.19 -0.10 17.53
CA THR A 16 5.09 0.56 16.22
C THR A 16 6.47 0.85 15.66
N GLN A 17 6.75 0.34 14.49
CA GLN A 17 8.01 0.61 13.81
C GLN A 17 8.09 2.07 13.36
N HIS A 18 9.27 2.65 13.44
CA HIS A 18 9.50 4.07 13.14
C HIS A 18 9.00 4.48 11.75
N PHE A 19 9.20 3.64 10.74
CA PHE A 19 8.71 3.92 9.39
C PHE A 19 7.17 4.02 9.32
N GLY A 20 6.46 3.26 10.14
CA GLY A 20 4.99 3.31 10.22
C GLY A 20 4.50 4.67 10.71
N VAL A 21 5.19 5.24 11.70
CA VAL A 21 4.89 6.60 12.21
C VAL A 21 5.13 7.66 11.15
N ILE A 22 6.28 7.59 10.44
CA ILE A 22 6.60 8.55 9.37
C ILE A 22 5.56 8.47 8.25
N LYS A 23 5.23 7.26 7.81
CA LYS A 23 4.23 7.06 6.75
C LYS A 23 2.84 7.55 7.17
N GLY A 24 2.42 7.27 8.40
CA GLY A 24 1.14 7.77 8.92
C GLY A 24 1.09 9.30 8.99
N ARG A 25 2.16 9.94 9.41
CA ARG A 25 2.27 11.41 9.39
C ARG A 25 2.19 11.98 7.98
N ALA A 26 2.83 11.34 7.00
CA ALA A 26 2.76 11.76 5.60
C ALA A 26 1.33 11.64 5.04
N GLU A 27 0.60 10.56 5.36
CA GLU A 27 -0.81 10.41 4.99
C GLU A 27 -1.66 11.55 5.57
N ALA A 28 -1.52 11.82 6.88
CA ALA A 28 -2.25 12.90 7.54
C ALA A 28 -1.94 14.27 6.93
N SER A 29 -0.66 14.54 6.59
CA SER A 29 -0.25 15.77 5.93
C SER A 29 -0.87 15.94 4.55
N LEU A 30 -0.92 14.87 3.75
CA LEU A 30 -1.56 14.89 2.43
C LEU A 30 -3.07 15.17 2.53
N LEU A 31 -3.75 14.58 3.52
CA LEU A 31 -5.16 14.82 3.77
C LEU A 31 -5.41 16.26 4.25
N ALA A 32 -4.53 16.81 5.09
CA ALA A 32 -4.60 18.18 5.54
C ALA A 32 -4.43 19.16 4.36
N LEU A 33 -3.43 18.96 3.50
CA LEU A 33 -3.21 19.75 2.30
C LEU A 33 -4.44 19.74 1.37
N ALA A 34 -5.12 18.60 1.24
CA ALA A 34 -6.32 18.51 0.40
C ALA A 34 -7.52 19.33 0.93
N LYS A 35 -7.48 19.75 2.21
CA LYS A 35 -8.48 20.63 2.84
C LYS A 35 -8.11 22.10 2.73
N ASP A 36 -6.88 22.41 2.35
CA ASP A 36 -6.41 23.78 2.15
C ASP A 36 -6.99 24.37 0.86
N SER A 37 -7.42 25.61 0.91
CA SER A 37 -7.99 26.34 -0.22
C SER A 37 -6.99 26.52 -1.37
N GLU A 38 -5.70 26.59 -1.08
CA GLU A 38 -4.62 26.65 -2.08
C GLU A 38 -4.55 25.36 -2.90
N PHE A 39 -4.84 24.20 -2.28
CA PHE A 39 -4.77 22.89 -2.90
C PHE A 39 -6.14 22.26 -3.16
N LYS A 40 -7.18 23.05 -3.37
CA LYS A 40 -8.58 22.62 -3.53
C LYS A 40 -8.81 21.53 -4.60
N ASN A 41 -7.89 21.38 -5.55
CA ASN A 41 -7.94 20.35 -6.60
C ASN A 41 -7.16 19.07 -6.24
N LEU A 42 -6.44 19.06 -5.11
CA LEU A 42 -5.72 17.87 -4.66
C LEU A 42 -6.71 16.79 -4.18
N ARG A 43 -6.59 15.61 -4.74
CA ARG A 43 -7.41 14.43 -4.39
C ARG A 43 -6.49 13.25 -4.02
N PRO A 44 -5.89 13.27 -2.81
CA PRO A 44 -4.93 12.25 -2.43
C PRO A 44 -5.62 10.91 -2.18
N TYR A 45 -4.93 9.84 -2.62
CA TYR A 45 -5.17 8.50 -2.10
C TYR A 45 -3.87 7.97 -1.51
N SER A 46 -3.96 7.29 -0.38
CA SER A 46 -2.86 6.57 0.27
C SER A 46 -3.14 5.08 0.23
N LEU A 47 -2.25 4.31 -0.39
CA LEU A 47 -2.35 2.86 -0.46
C LEU A 47 -1.45 2.25 0.61
N ARG A 48 -2.01 1.39 1.45
CA ARG A 48 -1.28 0.61 2.47
C ARG A 48 -1.17 -0.86 2.03
N PRO A 49 -0.31 -1.19 1.07
CA PRO A 49 -0.07 -2.58 0.72
C PRO A 49 0.56 -3.34 1.89
N ALA A 50 0.32 -4.64 1.93
CA ALA A 50 1.02 -5.57 2.82
C ALA A 50 2.36 -5.99 2.19
N GLY A 51 2.78 -7.25 2.30
CA GLY A 51 3.97 -7.74 1.64
C GLY A 51 3.84 -7.65 0.11
N VAL A 52 4.62 -6.78 -0.54
CA VAL A 52 4.60 -6.62 -1.99
C VAL A 52 5.34 -7.78 -2.65
N ASP A 53 4.65 -8.53 -3.50
CA ASP A 53 5.15 -9.77 -4.10
C ASP A 53 5.24 -9.69 -5.63
N PRO A 54 6.46 -9.68 -6.20
CA PRO A 54 6.67 -9.61 -7.64
C PRO A 54 6.66 -10.98 -8.35
N VAL A 55 6.47 -12.12 -7.65
CA VAL A 55 6.74 -13.46 -8.20
C VAL A 55 6.01 -13.75 -9.50
N HIS A 56 4.79 -13.28 -9.66
CA HIS A 56 3.99 -13.46 -10.88
C HIS A 56 4.07 -12.30 -11.87
N HIS A 57 4.99 -11.36 -11.67
CA HIS A 57 5.20 -10.19 -12.52
C HIS A 57 6.60 -10.23 -13.12
N LEU A 58 6.83 -11.18 -14.03
CA LEU A 58 8.15 -11.50 -14.56
C LEU A 58 8.83 -10.33 -15.27
N GLU A 59 8.07 -9.45 -15.89
CA GLU A 59 8.57 -8.31 -16.66
C GLU A 59 9.38 -7.32 -15.81
N ILE A 60 9.09 -7.24 -14.50
CA ILE A 60 9.81 -6.34 -13.60
C ILE A 60 11.01 -6.97 -12.91
N HIS A 61 11.20 -8.30 -13.04
CA HIS A 61 12.28 -8.98 -12.31
C HIS A 61 13.67 -8.41 -12.63
N LYS A 62 13.91 -7.97 -13.85
CA LYS A 62 15.17 -7.32 -14.26
C LYS A 62 15.45 -5.97 -13.59
N PHE A 63 14.44 -5.35 -13.01
CA PHE A 63 14.54 -4.07 -12.29
C PHE A 63 14.56 -4.24 -10.77
N LEU A 64 14.37 -5.46 -10.25
CA LEU A 64 14.41 -5.70 -8.82
C LEU A 64 15.87 -5.63 -8.34
N PRO A 65 16.10 -5.02 -7.15
CA PRO A 65 17.43 -5.01 -6.57
C PRO A 65 17.91 -6.44 -6.30
N GLU A 66 19.19 -6.70 -6.60
CA GLU A 66 19.80 -7.98 -6.23
C GLU A 66 19.85 -8.14 -4.72
N ARG A 67 19.15 -9.13 -4.22
CA ARG A 67 19.19 -9.52 -2.82
C ARG A 67 20.19 -10.64 -2.63
N LYS A 68 21.12 -10.49 -1.69
CA LYS A 68 22.22 -11.44 -1.47
C LYS A 68 22.13 -12.08 -0.08
N GLY A 69 22.59 -13.33 0.02
CA GLY A 69 22.85 -14.01 1.29
C GLY A 69 21.60 -14.45 2.05
N PHE A 70 21.75 -14.55 3.37
CA PHE A 70 20.74 -15.06 4.31
C PHE A 70 19.41 -14.29 4.26
N GLN A 71 19.46 -13.00 4.01
CA GLN A 71 18.28 -12.15 3.91
C GLN A 71 17.36 -12.57 2.75
N LYS A 72 17.94 -12.96 1.61
CA LYS A 72 17.18 -13.49 0.46
C LYS A 72 16.43 -14.77 0.83
N VAL A 73 17.13 -15.72 1.47
CA VAL A 73 16.53 -17.01 1.83
C VAL A 73 15.43 -16.85 2.87
N MET A 74 15.63 -16.00 3.87
CA MET A 74 14.61 -15.69 4.88
C MET A 74 13.36 -15.05 4.26
N GLU A 75 13.53 -14.01 3.45
CA GLU A 75 12.40 -13.33 2.81
C GLU A 75 11.64 -14.26 1.86
N GLU A 76 12.33 -15.04 1.03
CA GLU A 76 11.68 -16.01 0.12
C GLU A 76 10.91 -17.08 0.88
N SER A 77 11.45 -17.57 2.00
CA SER A 77 10.77 -18.58 2.83
C SER A 77 9.53 -18.00 3.52
N VAL A 78 9.64 -16.82 4.11
CA VAL A 78 8.51 -16.16 4.78
C VAL A 78 7.43 -15.78 3.77
N VAL A 79 7.79 -15.18 2.65
CA VAL A 79 6.83 -14.80 1.61
C VAL A 79 6.16 -16.03 1.01
N SER A 80 6.91 -17.13 0.79
CA SER A 80 6.35 -18.39 0.29
C SER A 80 5.34 -19.00 1.27
N ALA A 81 5.65 -18.99 2.56
CA ALA A 81 4.72 -19.44 3.58
C ALA A 81 3.44 -18.56 3.62
N LEU A 82 3.60 -17.24 3.54
CA LEU A 82 2.47 -16.30 3.51
C LEU A 82 1.59 -16.48 2.26
N ARG A 83 2.17 -16.83 1.11
CA ARG A 83 1.40 -17.13 -0.12
C ARG A 83 0.42 -18.28 0.07
N VAL A 84 0.78 -19.25 0.90
CA VAL A 84 -0.05 -20.44 1.14
C VAL A 84 -1.01 -20.21 2.31
N THR A 85 -0.51 -19.66 3.41
CA THR A 85 -1.25 -19.60 4.69
C THR A 85 -2.03 -18.31 4.89
N MET A 86 -1.52 -17.17 4.39
CA MET A 86 -2.10 -15.85 4.64
C MET A 86 -2.07 -14.97 3.38
N LYS A 87 -2.75 -15.42 2.33
CA LYS A 87 -2.83 -14.69 1.04
C LYS A 87 -3.27 -13.24 1.19
N SER A 88 -4.11 -12.94 2.18
CA SER A 88 -4.55 -11.57 2.47
C SER A 88 -3.44 -10.64 2.95
N MET A 89 -2.29 -11.17 3.37
CA MET A 89 -1.11 -10.42 3.79
C MET A 89 -0.14 -10.12 2.64
N ILE A 90 -0.55 -10.42 1.40
CA ILE A 90 0.26 -10.22 0.20
C ILE A 90 -0.47 -9.32 -0.78
N SER A 91 0.29 -8.39 -1.34
CA SER A 91 -0.11 -7.49 -2.43
C SER A 91 0.69 -7.87 -3.68
N PRO A 92 0.12 -8.64 -4.63
CA PRO A 92 0.82 -8.92 -5.87
C PRO A 92 1.12 -7.63 -6.64
N THR A 93 2.32 -7.50 -7.16
CA THR A 93 2.83 -6.24 -7.73
C THR A 93 2.03 -5.76 -8.94
N ARG A 94 1.59 -6.67 -9.81
CA ARG A 94 0.80 -6.33 -11.01
C ARG A 94 -0.54 -5.73 -10.62
N GLU A 95 -1.25 -6.36 -9.72
CA GLU A 95 -2.56 -5.95 -9.22
C GLU A 95 -2.48 -4.64 -8.44
N LEU A 96 -1.47 -4.51 -7.59
CA LEU A 96 -1.20 -3.25 -6.88
C LEU A 96 -0.92 -2.10 -7.85
N GLY A 97 -0.11 -2.34 -8.88
CA GLY A 97 0.21 -1.36 -9.92
C GLY A 97 -1.04 -0.94 -10.70
N ARG A 98 -1.90 -1.90 -11.08
CA ARG A 98 -3.17 -1.61 -11.76
C ARG A 98 -4.08 -0.74 -10.91
N VAL A 99 -4.35 -1.13 -9.67
CA VAL A 99 -5.19 -0.33 -8.75
C VAL A 99 -4.60 1.07 -8.57
N ALA A 100 -3.29 1.16 -8.43
CA ALA A 100 -2.60 2.44 -8.31
C ALA A 100 -2.80 3.32 -9.53
N THR A 101 -2.70 2.77 -10.74
CA THR A 101 -2.89 3.49 -12.00
C THR A 101 -4.35 3.91 -12.17
N ASP A 102 -5.29 3.01 -11.92
CA ASP A 102 -6.73 3.26 -12.03
C ASP A 102 -7.16 4.43 -11.13
N LEU A 103 -6.67 4.45 -9.89
CA LEU A 103 -6.95 5.54 -8.95
C LEU A 103 -6.27 6.86 -9.35
N ALA A 104 -5.08 6.80 -9.93
CA ALA A 104 -4.36 8.01 -10.35
C ALA A 104 -4.98 8.66 -11.59
N SER A 105 -5.57 7.87 -12.48
CA SER A 105 -6.26 8.32 -13.70
C SER A 105 -7.76 8.53 -13.53
N GLY A 106 -8.32 8.18 -12.38
CA GLY A 106 -9.73 8.32 -12.08
C GLY A 106 -10.16 9.75 -11.74
N ASP A 107 -11.41 9.90 -11.33
CA ASP A 107 -12.04 11.18 -11.02
C ASP A 107 -11.64 11.78 -9.65
N GLY A 108 -10.87 11.04 -8.86
CA GLY A 108 -10.44 11.46 -7.53
C GLY A 108 -11.57 11.51 -6.49
N GLN A 109 -12.73 10.88 -6.72
CA GLN A 109 -13.80 10.85 -5.73
C GLN A 109 -13.50 9.88 -4.56
N PRO A 110 -14.00 10.19 -3.34
CA PRO A 110 -13.88 9.28 -2.21
C PRO A 110 -14.42 7.88 -2.53
N LEU A 111 -13.66 6.86 -2.15
CA LEU A 111 -14.06 5.47 -2.38
C LEU A 111 -15.00 4.98 -1.28
N GLN A 112 -15.77 3.93 -1.58
CA GLN A 112 -16.67 3.29 -0.62
C GLN A 112 -16.40 1.79 -0.49
N GLY A 113 -16.68 1.25 0.69
CA GLY A 113 -16.64 -0.18 0.98
C GLY A 113 -15.60 -0.57 2.02
N LYS A 114 -15.43 -1.88 2.22
CA LYS A 114 -14.57 -2.46 3.27
C LYS A 114 -13.09 -2.15 3.04
N GLY A 115 -12.38 -1.86 4.13
CA GLY A 115 -10.93 -1.66 4.14
C GLY A 115 -10.50 -0.24 3.79
N LEU A 116 -11.41 0.71 3.87
CA LEU A 116 -11.15 2.13 3.65
C LEU A 116 -11.18 2.89 4.98
N GLU A 117 -10.34 3.91 5.08
CA GLU A 117 -10.23 4.84 6.20
C GLU A 117 -10.26 6.28 5.65
N ASP A 118 -10.41 7.26 6.53
CA ASP A 118 -10.41 8.69 6.22
C ASP A 118 -11.30 9.04 5.01
N GLU A 119 -12.59 8.74 5.15
CA GLU A 119 -13.60 9.04 4.13
C GLU A 119 -13.28 8.42 2.76
N GLY A 120 -12.64 7.24 2.74
CA GLY A 120 -12.30 6.54 1.50
C GLY A 120 -11.01 7.00 0.82
N ARG A 121 -10.17 7.73 1.52
CA ARG A 121 -8.87 8.24 1.02
C ARG A 121 -7.68 7.36 1.35
N ILE A 122 -7.77 6.56 2.41
CA ILE A 122 -6.74 5.59 2.78
C ILE A 122 -7.25 4.18 2.50
N LEU A 123 -6.49 3.42 1.72
CA LEU A 123 -6.82 2.06 1.30
C LEU A 123 -5.91 1.06 2.02
N SER A 124 -6.49 0.27 2.91
CA SER A 124 -5.78 -0.89 3.47
C SER A 124 -5.54 -1.96 2.40
N ASN A 125 -4.72 -2.97 2.70
CA ASN A 125 -4.51 -4.10 1.80
C ASN A 125 -5.82 -4.81 1.43
N VAL A 126 -6.80 -4.83 2.33
CA VAL A 126 -8.13 -5.40 2.06
C VAL A 126 -8.86 -4.64 0.95
N ALA A 127 -8.83 -3.31 0.98
CA ALA A 127 -9.43 -2.49 -0.06
C ALA A 127 -8.69 -2.63 -1.40
N ILE A 128 -7.35 -2.64 -1.36
CA ILE A 128 -6.51 -2.82 -2.56
C ILE A 128 -6.84 -4.16 -3.23
N ARG A 129 -6.87 -5.26 -2.49
CA ARG A 129 -7.21 -6.59 -3.02
C ARG A 129 -8.63 -6.65 -3.59
N ARG A 130 -9.60 -6.06 -2.89
CA ARG A 130 -11.00 -5.96 -3.37
C ARG A 130 -11.09 -5.22 -4.71
N LEU A 131 -10.43 -4.06 -4.84
CA LEU A 131 -10.40 -3.29 -6.10
C LEU A 131 -9.64 -4.02 -7.20
N ALA A 132 -8.66 -4.82 -6.83
CA ALA A 132 -7.94 -5.70 -7.74
C ALA A 132 -8.75 -6.93 -8.19
N GLY A 133 -9.85 -7.26 -7.53
CA GLY A 133 -10.65 -8.45 -7.82
C GLY A 133 -10.04 -9.77 -7.35
N ILE A 134 -9.24 -9.74 -6.25
CA ILE A 134 -8.54 -10.93 -5.71
C ILE A 134 -8.74 -11.09 -4.20
#